data_4acdc7a955a908fc353d19f0a8d91eae
#
_entry.id   4acdc7a955a908fc353d19f0a8d91eae
#
_cell.length_a   1.000
_cell.length_b   1.000
_cell.length_c   1.000
_cell.angle_alpha   90.00
_cell.angle_beta   90.00
_cell.angle_gamma   90.00
#
_symmetry.space_group_name_H-M   'P 1'
#
loop_
_entity.id
_entity.type
_entity.pdbx_description
1 polymer ?
#
loop_
_entity_poly.entity_id
_entity_poly.type
_entity_poly.pdbx_seq_one_letter_code
_entity_poly.pdbx_strand_id
1 'polypeptide(L)'
;QIENSLSLIDKSSENPINIRYWCQDETRIGLKTITGKVITACGVKPVGLYQWLFKYLWLYGLVEPKTGDSFFYEFSHLDTVCFEKFLELFSQAYSNEIHIIQLDNGRAHLGLDLSIPDNIILLFQPPYCPEVNPIERFWKEVKKFLKNKVFDSLDFLRRKLSNILAEFTPADIASITEFDFILDALSVAGL
;
A
#
# COMPACT_ATOMS: atom_id res chain seq x y z
N GLN A 1 14.70 -7.58 13.93
CA GLN A 1 13.81 -6.47 14.38
C GLN A 1 12.42 -7.01 14.73
N ILE A 2 11.80 -7.86 13.90
CA ILE A 2 10.47 -8.47 14.16
C ILE A 2 10.47 -9.21 15.50
N GLU A 3 11.49 -10.04 15.78
CA GLU A 3 11.59 -10.77 17.04
C GLU A 3 11.66 -9.86 18.27
N ASN A 4 12.36 -8.71 18.16
CA ASN A 4 12.43 -7.75 19.24
C ASN A 4 11.10 -7.03 19.47
N SER A 5 10.34 -6.73 18.40
CA SER A 5 9.01 -6.14 18.52
C SER A 5 8.01 -7.13 19.14
N LEU A 6 8.10 -8.41 18.79
CA LEU A 6 7.26 -9.47 19.35
C LEU A 6 7.55 -9.76 20.83
N SER A 7 8.79 -9.55 21.28
CA SER A 7 9.15 -9.73 22.70
C SER A 7 8.51 -8.71 23.65
N LEU A 8 8.00 -7.60 23.11
CA LEU A 8 7.29 -6.57 23.86
C LEU A 8 5.81 -6.89 24.08
N ILE A 9 5.29 -7.91 23.38
CA ILE A 9 3.90 -8.34 23.50
C ILE A 9 3.81 -9.37 24.62
N ASP A 10 3.10 -9.05 25.70
CA ASP A 10 2.89 -9.95 26.82
C ASP A 10 2.06 -11.18 26.37
N LYS A 11 2.71 -12.35 26.31
CA LYS A 11 2.09 -13.63 25.95
C LYS A 11 1.24 -14.25 27.06
N SER A 12 1.03 -13.55 28.16
CA SER A 12 0.36 -14.07 29.37
C SER A 12 -1.18 -13.93 29.38
N SER A 13 -1.79 -13.35 28.33
CA SER A 13 -3.25 -13.25 28.25
C SER A 13 -3.89 -14.57 27.81
N GLU A 14 -4.97 -14.98 28.46
CA GLU A 14 -5.74 -16.21 28.18
C GLU A 14 -6.39 -16.22 26.76
N ASN A 15 -6.43 -15.09 26.08
CA ASN A 15 -6.84 -14.98 24.68
C ASN A 15 -5.65 -14.54 23.82
N PRO A 16 -5.17 -15.36 22.88
CA PRO A 16 -4.09 -14.96 21.99
C PRO A 16 -4.55 -13.77 21.14
N ILE A 17 -3.88 -12.62 21.30
CA ILE A 17 -4.11 -11.45 20.45
C ILE A 17 -3.59 -11.82 19.05
N ASN A 18 -4.42 -11.65 18.04
CA ASN A 18 -4.03 -11.86 16.66
C ASN A 18 -3.04 -10.77 16.24
N ILE A 19 -1.88 -11.18 15.73
CA ILE A 19 -0.84 -10.28 15.24
C ILE A 19 -0.78 -10.40 13.73
N ARG A 20 -0.91 -9.28 13.04
CA ARG A 20 -0.93 -9.24 11.57
C ARG A 20 0.22 -8.38 11.03
N TYR A 21 0.76 -8.79 9.89
CA TYR A 21 1.85 -8.10 9.23
C TYR A 21 1.40 -7.47 7.93
N TRP A 22 1.63 -6.16 7.81
CA TRP A 22 1.19 -5.36 6.68
C TRP A 22 2.36 -4.63 6.00
N CYS A 23 2.23 -4.42 4.71
CA CYS A 23 3.15 -3.61 3.92
C CYS A 23 2.43 -2.33 3.48
N GLN A 24 2.99 -1.19 3.85
CA GLN A 24 2.43 0.14 3.61
C GLN A 24 3.25 0.90 2.57
N ASP A 25 2.58 1.67 1.74
CA ASP A 25 3.17 2.66 0.83
C ASP A 25 2.10 3.61 0.29
N GLU A 26 2.52 4.72 -0.32
CA GLU A 26 1.66 5.66 -1.01
C GLU A 26 1.98 5.72 -2.50
N THR A 27 0.93 5.91 -3.28
CA THR A 27 1.09 6.14 -4.70
C THR A 27 0.32 7.36 -5.18
N ARG A 28 0.98 8.18 -5.99
CA ARG A 28 0.35 9.33 -6.62
C ARG A 28 -0.35 8.90 -7.91
N ILE A 29 -1.64 9.21 -8.01
CA ILE A 29 -2.47 8.95 -9.19
C ILE A 29 -3.11 10.26 -9.64
N GLY A 30 -3.04 10.55 -10.93
CA GLY A 30 -3.49 11.84 -11.43
C GLY A 30 -3.90 11.84 -12.90
N LEU A 31 -4.30 13.01 -13.37
CA LEU A 31 -4.81 13.21 -14.73
C LEU A 31 -3.70 13.22 -15.79
N LYS A 32 -2.43 13.41 -15.39
CA LYS A 32 -1.33 13.24 -16.33
C LYS A 32 -1.28 11.81 -16.82
N THR A 33 -1.38 11.60 -18.14
CA THR A 33 -1.41 10.26 -18.73
C THR A 33 -0.17 9.46 -18.34
N ILE A 34 -0.39 8.27 -17.77
CA ILE A 34 0.64 7.27 -17.53
C ILE A 34 0.91 6.56 -18.86
N THR A 35 2.09 6.75 -19.44
CA THR A 35 2.47 6.10 -20.69
C THR A 35 2.84 4.64 -20.46
N GLY A 36 2.46 3.79 -21.40
CA GLY A 36 2.79 2.37 -21.41
C GLY A 36 3.16 1.90 -22.83
N LYS A 37 3.83 0.78 -22.91
CA LYS A 37 4.11 0.12 -24.20
C LYS A 37 2.80 -0.34 -24.84
N VAL A 38 2.70 -0.19 -26.15
CA VAL A 38 1.57 -0.65 -26.96
C VAL A 38 2.13 -1.57 -28.05
N ILE A 39 1.47 -2.70 -28.27
CA ILE A 39 1.82 -3.63 -29.36
C ILE A 39 1.11 -3.13 -30.62
N THR A 40 1.89 -2.94 -31.70
CA THR A 40 1.37 -2.54 -33.01
C THR A 40 1.95 -3.44 -34.09
N ALA A 41 1.39 -3.41 -35.30
CA ALA A 41 1.96 -4.10 -36.45
C ALA A 41 3.36 -3.52 -36.76
N CYS A 42 4.23 -4.38 -37.37
CA CYS A 42 5.57 -3.96 -37.75
C CYS A 42 5.53 -2.72 -38.66
N GLY A 43 6.33 -1.70 -38.33
CA GLY A 43 6.38 -0.42 -39.07
C GLY A 43 5.26 0.58 -38.76
N VAL A 44 4.29 0.23 -37.93
CA VAL A 44 3.20 1.12 -37.53
C VAL A 44 3.55 1.81 -36.21
N LYS A 45 3.64 3.16 -36.22
CA LYS A 45 3.81 3.94 -34.98
C LYS A 45 2.49 3.99 -34.23
N PRO A 46 2.47 3.62 -32.91
CA PRO A 46 1.28 3.80 -32.10
C PRO A 46 0.96 5.29 -31.93
N VAL A 47 -0.30 5.64 -32.07
CA VAL A 47 -0.83 6.98 -31.78
C VAL A 47 -1.76 6.85 -30.59
N GLY A 48 -1.58 7.69 -29.58
CA GLY A 48 -2.40 7.70 -28.37
C GLY A 48 -2.73 9.11 -27.93
N LEU A 49 -3.82 9.27 -27.19
CA LEU A 49 -4.15 10.52 -26.53
C LEU A 49 -3.23 10.70 -25.32
N TYR A 50 -2.78 11.95 -25.13
CA TYR A 50 -1.92 12.31 -24.02
C TYR A 50 -2.47 13.55 -23.33
N GLN A 51 -2.66 13.49 -22.02
CA GLN A 51 -3.14 14.58 -21.19
C GLN A 51 -2.01 15.11 -20.32
N TRP A 52 -1.81 16.42 -20.31
CA TRP A 52 -0.80 17.11 -19.53
C TRP A 52 -1.44 17.94 -18.41
N LEU A 53 -2.20 17.29 -17.51
CA LEU A 53 -2.83 17.95 -16.37
C LEU A 53 -2.22 17.45 -15.05
N PHE A 54 -1.77 18.39 -14.22
CA PHE A 54 -1.09 18.09 -12.94
C PHE A 54 -2.06 18.11 -11.75
N LYS A 55 -3.30 17.63 -11.95
CA LYS A 55 -4.22 17.34 -10.85
C LYS A 55 -4.06 15.87 -10.45
N TYR A 56 -3.92 15.61 -9.17
CA TYR A 56 -3.66 14.26 -8.63
C TYR A 56 -4.23 14.12 -7.22
N LEU A 57 -4.28 12.88 -6.77
CA LEU A 57 -4.58 12.44 -5.43
C LEU A 57 -3.46 11.50 -4.95
N TRP A 58 -3.35 11.33 -3.66
CA TRP A 58 -2.50 10.34 -3.04
C TRP A 58 -3.37 9.18 -2.56
N LEU A 59 -3.03 7.97 -2.97
CA LEU A 59 -3.63 6.74 -2.49
C LEU A 59 -2.67 6.11 -1.50
N TYR A 60 -3.08 6.07 -0.23
CA TYR A 60 -2.39 5.38 0.84
C TYR A 60 -2.90 3.95 0.88
N GLY A 61 -2.03 2.99 1.07
CA GLY A 61 -2.40 1.58 1.06
C GLY A 61 -1.66 0.74 2.08
N LEU A 62 -2.37 -0.25 2.57
CA LEU A 62 -1.86 -1.37 3.33
C LEU A 62 -2.30 -2.65 2.64
N VAL A 63 -1.39 -3.61 2.50
CA VAL A 63 -1.68 -4.96 2.05
C VAL A 63 -1.04 -5.96 3.01
N GLU A 64 -1.75 -7.04 3.30
CA GLU A 64 -1.23 -8.17 4.06
C GLU A 64 -0.81 -9.27 3.09
N PRO A 65 0.48 -9.55 2.91
CA PRO A 65 0.95 -10.54 1.92
C PRO A 65 0.42 -11.96 2.16
N LYS A 66 0.15 -12.31 3.42
CA LYS A 66 -0.29 -13.66 3.81
C LYS A 66 -1.74 -13.95 3.42
N THR A 67 -2.66 -13.00 3.64
CA THR A 67 -4.10 -13.19 3.40
C THR A 67 -4.61 -12.48 2.15
N GLY A 68 -3.89 -11.43 1.71
CA GLY A 68 -4.33 -10.53 0.66
C GLY A 68 -5.34 -9.48 1.13
N ASP A 69 -5.59 -9.38 2.44
CA ASP A 69 -6.40 -8.29 2.97
C ASP A 69 -5.75 -6.95 2.65
N SER A 70 -6.56 -5.96 2.45
CA SER A 70 -6.08 -4.64 2.04
C SER A 70 -6.92 -3.52 2.63
N PHE A 71 -6.26 -2.38 2.85
CA PHE A 71 -6.90 -1.17 3.31
C PHE A 71 -6.37 0.02 2.53
N PHE A 72 -7.25 0.74 1.82
CA PHE A 72 -6.89 1.88 0.98
C PHE A 72 -7.67 3.11 1.38
N TYR A 73 -6.99 4.25 1.39
CA TYR A 73 -7.64 5.53 1.63
C TYR A 73 -7.02 6.63 0.77
N GLU A 74 -7.84 7.60 0.36
CA GLU A 74 -7.42 8.68 -0.51
C GLU A 74 -7.23 9.97 0.26
N PHE A 75 -6.08 10.63 0.02
CA PHE A 75 -5.78 11.94 0.59
C PHE A 75 -5.37 12.95 -0.50
N SER A 76 -5.51 14.22 -0.19
CA SER A 76 -5.09 15.32 -1.06
C SER A 76 -3.59 15.60 -0.97
N HIS A 77 -2.95 15.23 0.16
CA HIS A 77 -1.56 15.53 0.47
C HIS A 77 -0.79 14.29 0.91
N LEU A 78 0.54 14.36 0.78
CA LEU A 78 1.47 13.40 1.35
C LEU A 78 2.23 14.13 2.46
N ASP A 79 1.74 14.02 3.67
CA ASP A 79 2.31 14.63 4.87
C ASP A 79 2.03 13.80 6.13
N THR A 80 2.62 14.18 7.26
CA THR A 80 2.49 13.48 8.53
C THR A 80 1.04 13.48 9.02
N VAL A 81 0.28 14.56 8.82
CA VAL A 81 -1.12 14.67 9.29
C VAL A 81 -2.03 13.68 8.56
N CYS A 82 -1.86 13.56 7.24
CA CYS A 82 -2.58 12.58 6.43
C CYS A 82 -2.19 11.15 6.81
N PHE A 83 -0.90 10.90 7.09
CA PHE A 83 -0.42 9.60 7.51
C PHE A 83 -0.96 9.20 8.89
N GLU A 84 -0.94 10.10 9.89
CA GLU A 84 -1.56 9.87 11.20
C GLU A 84 -3.04 9.52 11.06
N LYS A 85 -3.77 10.30 10.25
CA LYS A 85 -5.20 10.02 10.02
C LYS A 85 -5.43 8.68 9.34
N PHE A 86 -4.55 8.28 8.44
CA PHE A 86 -4.59 6.96 7.81
C PHE A 86 -4.40 5.83 8.83
N LEU A 87 -3.40 5.95 9.70
CA LEU A 87 -3.15 4.98 10.77
C LEU A 87 -4.32 4.90 11.76
N GLU A 88 -4.90 6.05 12.14
CA GLU A 88 -6.08 6.11 13.01
C GLU A 88 -7.26 5.36 12.39
N LEU A 89 -7.58 5.63 11.12
CA LEU A 89 -8.68 4.96 10.40
C LEU A 89 -8.45 3.45 10.29
N PHE A 90 -7.23 3.04 10.01
CA PHE A 90 -6.85 1.63 9.96
C PHE A 90 -6.97 0.96 11.32
N SER A 91 -6.44 1.57 12.37
CA SER A 91 -6.54 1.09 13.76
C SER A 91 -8.00 0.91 14.20
N GLN A 92 -8.89 1.84 13.84
CA GLN A 92 -10.32 1.74 14.13
C GLN A 92 -10.99 0.59 13.37
N ALA A 93 -10.61 0.36 12.11
CA ALA A 93 -11.15 -0.73 11.29
C ALA A 93 -10.75 -2.11 11.81
N TYR A 94 -9.57 -2.24 12.44
CA TYR A 94 -9.00 -3.48 12.94
C TYR A 94 -8.63 -3.39 14.43
N SER A 95 -9.54 -2.90 15.26
CA SER A 95 -9.28 -2.49 16.66
C SER A 95 -8.92 -3.64 17.61
N ASN A 96 -9.23 -4.90 17.27
CA ASN A 96 -9.04 -6.06 18.15
C ASN A 96 -7.76 -6.85 17.85
N GLU A 97 -6.88 -6.32 17.03
CA GLU A 97 -5.67 -7.00 16.54
C GLU A 97 -4.46 -6.09 16.73
N ILE A 98 -3.27 -6.66 16.75
CA ILE A 98 -2.00 -5.91 16.72
C ILE A 98 -1.45 -5.97 15.30
N HIS A 99 -1.00 -4.83 14.81
CA HIS A 99 -0.54 -4.68 13.43
C HIS A 99 0.93 -4.28 13.38
N ILE A 100 1.77 -5.11 12.80
CA ILE A 100 3.14 -4.76 12.43
C ILE A 100 3.08 -4.21 11.01
N ILE A 101 3.43 -2.95 10.82
CA ILE A 101 3.38 -2.26 9.52
C ILE A 101 4.80 -2.01 9.04
N GLN A 102 5.21 -2.70 7.97
CA GLN A 102 6.44 -2.39 7.23
C GLN A 102 6.19 -1.19 6.32
N LEU A 103 7.10 -0.22 6.38
CA LEU A 103 7.04 1.01 5.57
C LEU A 103 8.45 1.54 5.27
N ASP A 104 8.54 2.46 4.32
CA ASP A 104 9.80 3.14 3.99
C ASP A 104 10.14 4.26 5.00
N ASN A 105 11.31 4.88 4.81
CA ASN A 105 11.78 5.99 5.63
C ASN A 105 11.35 7.34 5.04
N GLY A 106 10.17 7.44 4.45
CA GLY A 106 9.63 8.69 3.92
C GLY A 106 9.52 9.78 5.00
N ARG A 107 9.66 11.05 4.59
CA ARG A 107 9.59 12.18 5.55
C ARG A 107 8.26 12.26 6.28
N ALA A 108 7.17 11.85 5.65
CA ALA A 108 5.85 11.80 6.26
C ALA A 108 5.78 10.82 7.44
N HIS A 109 6.64 9.78 7.44
CA HIS A 109 6.68 8.71 8.44
C HIS A 109 7.65 8.99 9.59
N LEU A 110 8.54 9.99 9.45
CA LEU A 110 9.60 10.31 10.41
C LEU A 110 9.30 11.58 11.23
N GLY A 111 8.06 12.05 11.25
CA GLY A 111 7.67 13.20 12.06
C GLY A 111 7.99 12.98 13.54
N LEU A 112 8.66 13.98 14.19
CA LEU A 112 9.08 13.88 15.60
C LEU A 112 7.88 13.71 16.57
N ASP A 113 6.69 14.19 16.16
CA ASP A 113 5.46 14.16 16.94
C ASP A 113 4.41 13.20 16.35
N LEU A 114 4.83 12.17 15.58
CA LEU A 114 3.93 11.21 14.97
C LEU A 114 3.14 10.44 16.03
N SER A 115 1.82 10.62 16.03
CA SER A 115 0.91 9.89 16.91
C SER A 115 0.57 8.53 16.31
N ILE A 116 1.04 7.46 16.94
CA ILE A 116 0.83 6.08 16.50
C ILE A 116 -0.19 5.43 17.43
N PRO A 117 -1.29 4.83 16.91
CA PRO A 117 -2.24 4.06 17.72
C PRO A 117 -1.56 2.89 18.45
N ASP A 118 -2.06 2.55 19.65
CA ASP A 118 -1.46 1.55 20.55
C ASP A 118 -1.39 0.14 19.94
N ASN A 119 -2.27 -0.17 19.00
CA ASN A 119 -2.30 -1.47 18.32
C ASN A 119 -1.45 -1.53 17.03
N ILE A 120 -0.62 -0.51 16.78
CA ILE A 120 0.25 -0.43 15.60
C ILE A 120 1.71 -0.36 16.00
N ILE A 121 2.53 -1.18 15.36
CA ILE A 121 3.99 -1.19 15.48
C ILE A 121 4.58 -0.90 14.10
N LEU A 122 5.33 0.20 13.97
CA LEU A 122 5.99 0.55 12.71
C LEU A 122 7.35 -0.15 12.57
N LEU A 123 7.56 -0.81 11.45
CA LEU A 123 8.81 -1.48 11.08
C LEU A 123 9.40 -0.81 9.85
N PHE A 124 10.41 0.04 10.06
CA PHE A 124 11.07 0.74 8.96
C PHE A 124 12.00 -0.20 8.19
N GLN A 125 11.83 -0.23 6.86
CA GLN A 125 12.72 -0.99 5.99
C GLN A 125 14.08 -0.29 5.79
N PRO A 126 15.11 -1.02 5.30
CA PRO A 126 16.39 -0.41 4.98
C PRO A 126 16.24 0.76 4.00
N PRO A 127 17.00 1.84 4.15
CA PRO A 127 16.96 2.96 3.21
C PRO A 127 17.27 2.51 1.78
N TYR A 128 16.59 3.13 0.81
CA TYR A 128 16.80 2.91 -0.64
C TYR A 128 16.54 1.48 -1.14
N CYS A 129 15.67 0.73 -0.48
CA CYS A 129 15.31 -0.64 -0.86
C CYS A 129 13.79 -0.77 -1.17
N PRO A 130 13.24 -0.05 -2.16
CA PRO A 130 11.82 -0.15 -2.48
C PRO A 130 11.42 -1.55 -2.97
N GLU A 131 12.38 -2.32 -3.53
CA GLU A 131 12.16 -3.68 -4.01
C GLU A 131 11.77 -4.68 -2.91
N VAL A 132 12.02 -4.35 -1.64
CA VAL A 132 11.62 -5.21 -0.51
C VAL A 132 10.20 -4.94 -0.03
N ASN A 133 9.51 -3.94 -0.62
CA ASN A 133 8.12 -3.64 -0.26
C ASN A 133 7.14 -4.27 -1.27
N PRO A 134 6.40 -5.33 -0.87
CA PRO A 134 5.48 -6.03 -1.77
C PRO A 134 4.40 -5.15 -2.39
N ILE A 135 3.91 -4.13 -1.68
CA ILE A 135 2.84 -3.25 -2.17
C ILE A 135 3.24 -2.49 -3.44
N GLU A 136 4.54 -2.31 -3.69
CA GLU A 136 5.04 -1.74 -4.94
C GLU A 136 4.66 -2.59 -6.18
N ARG A 137 4.59 -3.91 -6.05
CA ARG A 137 4.07 -4.79 -7.11
C ARG A 137 2.58 -4.55 -7.34
N PHE A 138 1.82 -4.41 -6.26
CA PHE A 138 0.39 -4.12 -6.35
C PHE A 138 0.12 -2.78 -7.05
N TRP A 139 0.88 -1.72 -6.72
CA TRP A 139 0.78 -0.44 -7.43
C TRP A 139 1.07 -0.56 -8.93
N LYS A 140 2.01 -1.41 -9.32
CA LYS A 140 2.30 -1.66 -10.74
C LYS A 140 1.10 -2.29 -11.45
N GLU A 141 0.41 -3.24 -10.81
CA GLU A 141 -0.80 -3.85 -11.35
C GLU A 141 -1.94 -2.82 -11.48
N VAL A 142 -2.25 -2.09 -10.42
CA VAL A 142 -3.27 -1.02 -10.45
C VAL A 142 -2.98 -0.01 -11.58
N LYS A 143 -1.73 0.44 -11.71
CA LYS A 143 -1.33 1.39 -12.76
C LYS A 143 -1.45 0.84 -14.17
N LYS A 144 -1.44 -0.49 -14.40
CA LYS A 144 -1.68 -1.08 -15.73
C LYS A 144 -3.06 -0.70 -16.28
N PHE A 145 -4.08 -0.67 -15.42
CA PHE A 145 -5.43 -0.30 -15.80
C PHE A 145 -5.59 1.19 -16.15
N LEU A 146 -4.65 2.02 -15.73
CA LEU A 146 -4.64 3.48 -15.96
C LEU A 146 -3.73 3.90 -17.13
N LYS A 147 -2.86 3.01 -17.62
CA LYS A 147 -1.91 3.33 -18.70
C LYS A 147 -2.63 3.69 -20.01
N ASN A 148 -2.08 4.69 -20.69
CA ASN A 148 -2.56 5.17 -22.00
C ASN A 148 -4.03 5.62 -22.00
N LYS A 149 -4.56 6.02 -20.82
CA LYS A 149 -5.92 6.53 -20.66
C LYS A 149 -5.90 8.01 -20.32
N VAL A 150 -6.95 8.70 -20.76
CA VAL A 150 -7.24 10.09 -20.46
C VAL A 150 -8.50 10.12 -19.60
N PHE A 151 -8.53 11.01 -18.61
CA PHE A 151 -9.63 11.14 -17.67
C PHE A 151 -10.13 12.59 -17.65
N ASP A 152 -11.42 12.81 -17.79
CA ASP A 152 -12.02 14.14 -17.88
C ASP A 152 -11.92 14.93 -16.57
N SER A 153 -11.94 14.24 -15.42
CA SER A 153 -11.84 14.85 -14.10
C SER A 153 -11.22 13.91 -13.06
N LEU A 154 -10.77 14.51 -11.93
CA LEU A 154 -10.33 13.70 -10.78
C LEU A 154 -11.46 12.82 -10.23
N ASP A 155 -12.70 13.29 -10.22
CA ASP A 155 -13.84 12.52 -9.71
C ASP A 155 -14.14 11.31 -10.60
N PHE A 156 -13.96 11.44 -11.91
CA PHE A 156 -14.05 10.30 -12.81
C PHE A 156 -12.91 9.30 -12.57
N LEU A 157 -11.68 9.80 -12.39
CA LEU A 157 -10.52 8.98 -12.05
C LEU A 157 -10.71 8.25 -10.72
N ARG A 158 -11.22 8.91 -9.68
CA ARG A 158 -11.56 8.32 -8.37
C ARG A 158 -12.50 7.14 -8.49
N ARG A 159 -13.63 7.34 -9.18
CA ARG A 159 -14.60 6.26 -9.41
C ARG A 159 -13.97 5.09 -10.16
N LYS A 160 -13.15 5.38 -11.19
CA LYS A 160 -12.45 4.33 -11.92
C LYS A 160 -11.44 3.60 -11.05
N LEU A 161 -10.70 4.32 -10.22
CA LEU A 161 -9.74 3.74 -9.27
C LEU A 161 -10.44 2.86 -8.23
N SER A 162 -11.54 3.34 -7.63
CA SER A 162 -12.35 2.56 -6.69
C SER A 162 -12.85 1.26 -7.31
N ASN A 163 -13.34 1.30 -8.57
CA ASN A 163 -13.76 0.09 -9.27
C ASN A 163 -12.59 -0.87 -9.53
N ILE A 164 -11.42 -0.35 -9.94
CA ILE A 164 -10.21 -1.16 -10.15
C ILE A 164 -9.80 -1.86 -8.85
N LEU A 165 -9.77 -1.14 -7.73
CA LEU A 165 -9.40 -1.72 -6.44
C LEU A 165 -10.40 -2.79 -5.98
N ALA A 166 -11.69 -2.59 -6.25
CA ALA A 166 -12.75 -3.55 -5.92
C ALA A 166 -12.74 -4.82 -6.80
N GLU A 167 -12.10 -4.78 -7.97
CA GLU A 167 -11.93 -5.96 -8.83
C GLU A 167 -10.86 -6.94 -8.31
N PHE A 168 -9.91 -6.48 -7.47
CA PHE A 168 -8.90 -7.36 -6.87
C PHE A 168 -9.48 -8.13 -5.70
N THR A 169 -9.47 -9.45 -5.80
CA THR A 169 -9.80 -10.32 -4.67
C THR A 169 -8.63 -10.43 -3.69
N PRO A 170 -8.85 -10.83 -2.43
CA PRO A 170 -7.75 -11.12 -1.51
C PRO A 170 -6.74 -12.13 -2.08
N ALA A 171 -7.20 -13.14 -2.80
CA ALA A 171 -6.33 -14.11 -3.45
C ALA A 171 -5.42 -13.48 -4.53
N ASP A 172 -5.96 -12.52 -5.31
CA ASP A 172 -5.15 -11.77 -6.29
C ASP A 172 -4.09 -10.92 -5.59
N ILE A 173 -4.46 -10.20 -4.52
CA ILE A 173 -3.55 -9.35 -3.78
C ILE A 173 -2.45 -10.20 -3.12
N ALA A 174 -2.80 -11.30 -2.46
CA ALA A 174 -1.83 -12.22 -1.88
C ALA A 174 -0.84 -12.71 -2.95
N SER A 175 -1.32 -13.21 -4.09
CA SER A 175 -0.47 -13.69 -5.18
C SER A 175 0.47 -12.62 -5.77
N ILE A 176 0.02 -11.35 -5.82
CA ILE A 176 0.84 -10.23 -6.31
C ILE A 176 1.90 -9.84 -5.29
N THR A 177 1.56 -9.88 -4.00
CA THR A 177 2.38 -9.37 -2.89
C THR A 177 3.17 -10.46 -2.18
N GLU A 178 3.03 -11.71 -2.57
CA GLU A 178 3.77 -12.84 -2.05
C GLU A 178 5.28 -12.68 -2.31
N PHE A 179 6.02 -12.62 -1.21
CA PHE A 179 7.48 -12.65 -1.18
C PHE A 179 7.91 -13.76 -0.25
N ASP A 180 8.58 -14.79 -0.77
CA ASP A 180 9.01 -15.98 -0.01
C ASP A 180 9.74 -15.60 1.25
N PHE A 181 10.70 -14.64 1.17
CA PHE A 181 11.49 -14.23 2.34
C PHE A 181 10.65 -13.56 3.45
N ILE A 182 9.52 -12.93 3.12
CA ILE A 182 8.59 -12.37 4.12
C ILE A 182 7.78 -13.49 4.75
N LEU A 183 7.20 -14.36 3.93
CA LEU A 183 6.36 -15.48 4.41
C LEU A 183 7.19 -16.45 5.26
N ASP A 184 8.43 -16.74 4.87
CA ASP A 184 9.36 -17.55 5.65
C ASP A 184 9.66 -16.89 6.99
N ALA A 185 9.94 -15.56 7.00
CA ALA A 185 10.21 -14.83 8.24
C ALA A 185 8.98 -14.78 9.16
N LEU A 186 7.77 -14.62 8.61
CA LEU A 186 6.52 -14.67 9.39
C LEU A 186 6.27 -16.05 9.97
N SER A 187 6.49 -17.10 9.16
CA SER A 187 6.36 -18.50 9.62
C SER A 187 7.31 -18.82 10.79
N VAL A 188 8.58 -18.37 10.71
CA VAL A 188 9.57 -18.52 11.80
C VAL A 188 9.15 -17.73 13.03
N ALA A 189 8.54 -16.57 12.87
CA ALA A 189 8.04 -15.73 13.96
C ALA A 189 6.72 -16.26 14.58
N GLY A 190 6.07 -17.25 13.96
CA GLY A 190 4.79 -17.79 14.40
C GLY A 190 3.59 -16.88 14.06
N LEU A 191 3.70 -16.10 12.98
CA LEU A 191 2.70 -15.15 12.48
C LEU A 191 2.02 -15.64 11.20
#